data_83fdd6eec4b902d7afc9f693637422a2
#
_entry.id   83fdd6eec4b902d7afc9f693637422a2
#
_cell.length_a   1.000
_cell.length_b   1.000
_cell.length_c   1.000
_cell.angle_alpha   90.00
_cell.angle_beta   90.00
_cell.angle_gamma   90.00
#
_symmetry.space_group_name_H-M   'P 1'
#
loop_
_entity.id
_entity.type
_entity.pdbx_description
1 polymer ?
#
loop_
_entity_poly.entity_id
_entity_poly.type
_entity_poly.pdbx_seq_one_letter_code
_entity_poly.pdbx_strand_id
1 'polypeptide(L)'
;MHLIFENLMPNLIKHWTGEFKGLDDGVEDYQFEKKIWEAIGAATAAAGKTIPSVYGARVPDIAKDLSNFSAEMHSFWLMYIGPVLLERRFSRPKYYNHFVKLVTLVITCLQFEISDEEIGEVREGFKDWVLQYEKIYYQHDTRRVSACPLTVHALLHIADSIEEMGPVWCYWAFPMERYCGTLSPAIKSRRFPYASLDRHVVECAQLEQINAIYNTADEMSLRAPRKAVPRGGYAPVSYPSCILLPPKDPTTPVPEGILRQITAALATRASLRVQDVRPRLLKAQITRYGRVRRVDSDEGDTMCAVGLVGEREDLRDASFVRYEALFDRHAHARRRAVSLQPDTYFGQLKDIYLIQFPDASDAATVGIDQGNEVVLAAIRECANPTDHKLLDIHYYTTEGRLDIVDMKTVQALVGRIWDIDRWAIVDRSGSLARAVFCIDDL
;
A
#
# COMPACT_ATOMS: atom_id res chain seq x y z
N MET A 1 -1.96 -15.42 -11.78
CA MET A 1 -2.35 -15.85 -10.44
C MET A 1 -1.84 -17.26 -10.15
N HIS A 2 -2.41 -18.33 -10.69
CA HIS A 2 -2.02 -19.73 -10.42
C HIS A 2 -0.55 -20.02 -10.72
N LEU A 3 -0.01 -19.50 -11.83
CA LEU A 3 1.36 -19.77 -12.24
C LEU A 3 2.39 -19.32 -11.20
N ILE A 4 2.33 -18.06 -10.80
CA ILE A 4 3.34 -17.45 -9.92
C ILE A 4 2.96 -17.62 -8.45
N PHE A 5 1.77 -17.18 -8.05
CA PHE A 5 1.45 -17.06 -6.61
C PHE A 5 1.09 -18.41 -5.97
N GLU A 6 0.42 -19.31 -6.68
CA GLU A 6 -0.01 -20.60 -6.12
C GLU A 6 0.93 -21.76 -6.45
N ASN A 7 1.85 -21.59 -7.40
CA ASN A 7 2.78 -22.65 -7.79
C ASN A 7 4.24 -22.26 -7.60
N LEU A 8 4.72 -21.24 -8.32
CA LEU A 8 6.15 -20.88 -8.30
C LEU A 8 6.59 -20.44 -6.90
N MET A 9 5.83 -19.56 -6.26
CA MET A 9 6.20 -19.03 -4.93
C MET A 9 6.23 -20.12 -3.85
N PRO A 10 5.21 -20.99 -3.70
CA PRO A 10 5.28 -22.15 -2.81
C PRO A 10 6.45 -23.10 -3.11
N ASN A 11 6.80 -23.29 -4.38
CA ASN A 11 7.93 -24.12 -4.75
C ASN A 11 9.27 -23.50 -4.32
N LEU A 12 9.43 -22.19 -4.49
CA LEU A 12 10.61 -21.48 -3.98
C LEU A 12 10.75 -21.61 -2.46
N ILE A 13 9.65 -21.44 -1.73
CA ILE A 13 9.62 -21.63 -0.27
C ILE A 13 10.07 -23.05 0.09
N LYS A 14 9.56 -24.07 -0.59
CA LYS A 14 9.96 -25.46 -0.35
C LYS A 14 11.45 -25.71 -0.64
N HIS A 15 12.02 -25.05 -1.66
CA HIS A 15 13.46 -25.12 -1.87
C HIS A 15 14.22 -24.48 -0.68
N TRP A 16 13.79 -23.32 -0.23
CA TRP A 16 14.44 -22.62 0.88
C TRP A 16 14.28 -23.31 2.24
N THR A 17 13.25 -24.14 2.40
CA THR A 17 13.03 -24.95 3.62
C THR A 17 13.53 -26.38 3.53
N GLY A 18 14.07 -26.80 2.36
CA GLY A 18 14.51 -28.18 2.15
C GLY A 18 13.39 -29.21 1.94
N GLU A 19 12.16 -28.74 1.69
CA GLU A 19 10.98 -29.60 1.57
C GLU A 19 10.56 -29.89 0.12
N PHE A 20 11.37 -29.45 -0.87
CA PHE A 20 11.00 -29.59 -2.26
C PHE A 20 11.25 -31.02 -2.76
N LYS A 21 10.19 -31.84 -2.81
CA LYS A 21 10.17 -33.20 -3.41
C LYS A 21 11.30 -34.14 -2.95
N GLY A 22 11.84 -33.92 -1.77
CA GLY A 22 12.94 -34.73 -1.23
C GLY A 22 14.25 -34.63 -2.01
N LEU A 23 14.45 -33.53 -2.76
CA LEU A 23 15.69 -33.32 -3.51
C LEU A 23 16.84 -32.84 -2.65
N ASP A 24 16.57 -32.24 -1.53
CA ASP A 24 17.55 -31.51 -0.71
C ASP A 24 17.67 -32.17 0.66
N ASP A 25 18.90 -32.57 0.99
CA ASP A 25 19.22 -33.20 2.28
C ASP A 25 19.56 -32.16 3.39
N GLY A 26 19.15 -30.90 3.23
CA GLY A 26 19.41 -29.82 4.21
C GLY A 26 20.82 -29.22 4.15
N VAL A 27 21.55 -29.41 3.05
CA VAL A 27 22.97 -29.02 2.90
C VAL A 27 23.17 -27.86 1.92
N GLU A 28 22.13 -27.47 1.21
CA GLU A 28 22.23 -26.48 0.13
C GLU A 28 22.35 -25.04 0.67
N ASP A 29 23.25 -24.26 0.09
CA ASP A 29 23.53 -22.87 0.47
C ASP A 29 22.30 -21.92 0.39
N TYR A 30 21.26 -22.27 -0.40
CA TYR A 30 20.02 -21.49 -0.51
C TYR A 30 18.99 -21.84 0.57
N GLN A 31 19.24 -22.85 1.38
CA GLN A 31 18.33 -23.26 2.44
C GLN A 31 18.53 -22.41 3.69
N PHE A 32 17.44 -22.10 4.35
CA PHE A 32 17.45 -21.44 5.64
C PHE A 32 17.58 -22.47 6.76
N GLU A 33 18.36 -22.14 7.78
CA GLU A 33 18.22 -22.81 9.05
C GLU A 33 16.80 -22.62 9.59
N LYS A 34 16.27 -23.65 10.25
CA LYS A 34 14.93 -23.64 10.81
C LYS A 34 14.63 -22.39 11.66
N LYS A 35 15.60 -21.98 12.49
CA LYS A 35 15.46 -20.76 13.34
C LYS A 35 15.31 -19.48 12.52
N ILE A 36 16.03 -19.38 11.39
CA ILE A 36 15.97 -18.21 10.51
C ILE A 36 14.59 -18.17 9.82
N TRP A 37 14.11 -19.32 9.34
CA TRP A 37 12.80 -19.39 8.71
C TRP A 37 11.64 -19.10 9.69
N GLU A 38 11.72 -19.62 10.92
CA GLU A 38 10.77 -19.30 12.00
C GLU A 38 10.78 -17.80 12.35
N ALA A 39 11.97 -17.16 12.34
CA ALA A 39 12.07 -15.71 12.56
C ALA A 39 11.43 -14.90 11.41
N ILE A 40 11.60 -15.34 10.14
CA ILE A 40 10.92 -14.75 8.98
C ILE A 40 9.40 -14.90 9.15
N GLY A 41 8.92 -16.07 9.55
CA GLY A 41 7.50 -16.32 9.79
C GLY A 41 6.91 -15.40 10.86
N ALA A 42 7.58 -15.29 11.99
CA ALA A 42 7.16 -14.41 13.08
C ALA A 42 7.14 -12.92 12.66
N ALA A 43 8.16 -12.47 11.90
CA ALA A 43 8.19 -11.11 11.37
C ALA A 43 7.10 -10.86 10.32
N THR A 44 6.78 -11.85 9.48
CA THR A 44 5.65 -11.81 8.54
C THR A 44 4.33 -11.57 9.28
N ALA A 45 4.04 -12.36 10.32
CA ALA A 45 2.82 -12.22 11.12
C ALA A 45 2.77 -10.86 11.85
N ALA A 46 3.92 -10.41 12.39
CA ALA A 46 4.02 -9.12 13.08
C ALA A 46 3.73 -7.92 12.15
N ALA A 47 4.16 -7.99 10.89
CA ALA A 47 3.87 -6.98 9.87
C ALA A 47 2.36 -6.76 9.66
N GLY A 48 1.54 -7.76 9.93
CA GLY A 48 0.09 -7.64 9.88
C GLY A 48 -0.53 -6.59 10.80
N LYS A 49 0.20 -6.09 11.81
CA LYS A 49 -0.23 -4.98 12.68
C LYS A 49 0.16 -3.61 12.13
N THR A 50 1.24 -3.52 11.37
CA THR A 50 1.85 -2.28 10.90
C THR A 50 1.60 -1.98 9.41
N ILE A 51 0.89 -2.87 8.74
CA ILE A 51 0.41 -2.68 7.37
C ILE A 51 -1.09 -2.35 7.44
N PRO A 52 -1.56 -1.22 6.89
CA PRO A 52 -2.96 -0.80 6.92
C PRO A 52 -3.92 -1.82 6.31
N SER A 53 -5.20 -1.82 6.74
CA SER A 53 -6.21 -2.76 6.25
C SER A 53 -6.52 -2.60 4.76
N VAL A 54 -6.38 -1.41 4.24
CA VAL A 54 -6.53 -1.09 2.81
C VAL A 54 -5.55 -1.87 1.90
N TYR A 55 -4.48 -2.41 2.46
CA TYR A 55 -3.52 -3.28 1.75
C TYR A 55 -4.01 -4.73 1.58
N GLY A 56 -5.21 -5.09 2.06
CA GLY A 56 -5.76 -6.44 1.97
C GLY A 56 -5.72 -7.23 3.28
N ALA A 57 -5.89 -8.53 3.20
CA ALA A 57 -5.91 -9.42 4.35
C ALA A 57 -4.58 -9.45 5.10
N ARG A 58 -4.63 -9.76 6.41
CA ARG A 58 -3.39 -10.03 7.19
C ARG A 58 -2.73 -11.28 6.66
N VAL A 59 -1.42 -11.19 6.42
CA VAL A 59 -0.61 -12.36 6.07
C VAL A 59 -0.22 -13.08 7.37
N PRO A 60 -0.55 -14.37 7.52
CA PRO A 60 -0.20 -15.13 8.73
C PRO A 60 1.29 -15.50 8.76
N ASP A 61 1.71 -16.24 9.78
CA ASP A 61 3.08 -16.75 9.92
C ASP A 61 3.40 -17.73 8.78
N ILE A 62 4.21 -17.31 7.81
CA ILE A 62 4.54 -18.11 6.62
C ILE A 62 5.29 -19.42 6.96
N ALA A 63 5.94 -19.48 8.13
CA ALA A 63 6.65 -20.68 8.53
C ALA A 63 5.73 -21.74 9.16
N LYS A 64 4.57 -21.34 9.71
CA LYS A 64 3.64 -22.23 10.37
C LYS A 64 2.36 -22.47 9.61
N ASP A 65 1.87 -21.45 8.93
CA ASP A 65 0.52 -21.41 8.36
C ASP A 65 0.50 -21.34 6.83
N LEU A 66 1.58 -21.78 6.16
CA LEU A 66 1.72 -21.71 4.70
C LEU A 66 0.54 -22.36 3.94
N SER A 67 -0.05 -23.43 4.51
CA SER A 67 -1.22 -24.10 3.91
C SER A 67 -2.48 -23.22 3.88
N ASN A 68 -2.53 -22.15 4.66
CA ASN A 68 -3.65 -21.20 4.72
C ASN A 68 -3.44 -19.95 3.84
N PHE A 69 -2.33 -19.90 3.11
CA PHE A 69 -2.05 -18.77 2.22
C PHE A 69 -2.93 -18.83 0.97
N SER A 70 -3.68 -17.78 0.73
CA SER A 70 -4.34 -17.55 -0.56
C SER A 70 -3.36 -17.02 -1.61
N ALA A 71 -3.76 -17.05 -2.88
CA ALA A 71 -2.99 -16.43 -3.98
C ALA A 71 -2.69 -14.94 -3.70
N GLU A 72 -3.66 -14.21 -3.13
CA GLU A 72 -3.50 -12.80 -2.72
C GLU A 72 -2.43 -12.65 -1.65
N MET A 73 -2.42 -13.50 -0.62
CA MET A 73 -1.40 -13.48 0.43
C MET A 73 -0.01 -13.79 -0.11
N HIS A 74 0.10 -14.79 -1.01
CA HIS A 74 1.36 -15.08 -1.70
C HIS A 74 1.83 -13.90 -2.56
N SER A 75 0.92 -13.26 -3.30
CA SER A 75 1.22 -12.07 -4.10
C SER A 75 1.73 -10.94 -3.22
N PHE A 76 1.03 -10.65 -2.14
CA PHE A 76 1.42 -9.59 -1.21
C PHE A 76 2.76 -9.88 -0.52
N TRP A 77 2.97 -11.14 -0.10
CA TRP A 77 4.24 -11.55 0.50
C TRP A 77 5.40 -11.44 -0.50
N LEU A 78 5.21 -11.94 -1.74
CA LEU A 78 6.22 -11.86 -2.79
C LEU A 78 6.66 -10.43 -3.06
N MET A 79 5.70 -9.51 -3.19
CA MET A 79 5.98 -8.15 -3.66
C MET A 79 6.47 -7.22 -2.55
N TYR A 80 6.00 -7.39 -1.32
CA TYR A 80 6.23 -6.41 -0.26
C TYR A 80 6.96 -6.96 0.96
N ILE A 81 6.55 -8.11 1.51
CA ILE A 81 7.12 -8.62 2.75
C ILE A 81 8.42 -9.38 2.51
N GLY A 82 8.42 -10.27 1.52
CA GLY A 82 9.58 -11.11 1.17
C GLY A 82 10.84 -10.31 0.85
N PRO A 83 10.77 -9.26 0.00
CA PRO A 83 11.94 -8.44 -0.31
C PRO A 83 12.61 -7.85 0.94
N VAL A 84 11.82 -7.40 1.90
CA VAL A 84 12.33 -6.85 3.16
C VAL A 84 12.95 -7.94 4.04
N LEU A 85 12.21 -9.02 4.27
CA LEU A 85 12.61 -10.03 5.25
C LEU A 85 13.71 -10.98 4.75
N LEU A 86 13.89 -11.12 3.44
CA LEU A 86 14.92 -12.00 2.87
C LEU A 86 16.25 -11.29 2.60
N GLU A 87 16.29 -9.95 2.55
CA GLU A 87 17.47 -9.17 2.10
C GLU A 87 18.77 -9.54 2.82
N ARG A 88 18.72 -9.79 4.13
CA ARG A 88 19.94 -10.05 4.93
C ARG A 88 19.97 -11.45 5.52
N ARG A 89 19.20 -12.40 4.99
CA ARG A 89 19.05 -13.72 5.60
C ARG A 89 19.62 -14.87 4.77
N PHE A 90 19.76 -14.71 3.46
CA PHE A 90 20.46 -15.71 2.64
C PHE A 90 21.95 -15.72 2.94
N SER A 91 22.56 -16.90 2.91
CA SER A 91 24.00 -17.10 3.09
C SER A 91 24.84 -16.39 2.01
N ARG A 92 24.29 -16.26 0.80
CA ARG A 92 24.92 -15.60 -0.36
C ARG A 92 23.96 -14.64 -1.05
N PRO A 93 24.42 -13.43 -1.41
CA PRO A 93 23.56 -12.43 -2.07
C PRO A 93 22.93 -12.90 -3.38
N LYS A 94 23.53 -13.85 -4.10
CA LYS A 94 23.00 -14.35 -5.38
C LYS A 94 21.58 -14.91 -5.27
N TYR A 95 21.22 -15.53 -4.14
CA TYR A 95 19.90 -16.09 -3.92
C TYR A 95 18.84 -15.01 -3.68
N TYR A 96 19.21 -14.00 -2.90
CA TYR A 96 18.38 -12.82 -2.74
C TYR A 96 18.18 -12.06 -4.06
N ASN A 97 19.27 -11.83 -4.80
CA ASN A 97 19.20 -11.13 -6.09
C ASN A 97 18.33 -11.89 -7.11
N HIS A 98 18.40 -13.22 -7.12
CA HIS A 98 17.52 -14.05 -7.96
C HIS A 98 16.04 -13.88 -7.58
N PHE A 99 15.72 -13.84 -6.28
CA PHE A 99 14.37 -13.57 -5.79
C PHE A 99 13.90 -12.16 -6.17
N VAL A 100 14.73 -11.12 -5.90
CA VAL A 100 14.37 -9.73 -6.23
C VAL A 100 14.15 -9.54 -7.73
N LYS A 101 14.93 -10.21 -8.59
CA LYS A 101 14.70 -10.19 -10.03
C LYS A 101 13.32 -10.73 -10.40
N LEU A 102 12.87 -11.83 -9.77
CA LEU A 102 11.48 -12.31 -9.94
C LEU A 102 10.47 -11.25 -9.51
N VAL A 103 10.67 -10.63 -8.35
CA VAL A 103 9.81 -9.58 -7.84
C VAL A 103 9.69 -8.42 -8.84
N THR A 104 10.81 -7.93 -9.37
CA THR A 104 10.82 -6.85 -10.36
C THR A 104 10.04 -7.24 -11.62
N LEU A 105 10.27 -8.44 -12.17
CA LEU A 105 9.56 -8.92 -13.35
C LEU A 105 8.05 -9.03 -13.13
N VAL A 106 7.65 -9.55 -11.96
CA VAL A 106 6.22 -9.65 -11.59
C VAL A 106 5.61 -8.26 -11.46
N ILE A 107 6.33 -7.32 -10.86
CA ILE A 107 5.89 -5.92 -10.72
C ILE A 107 5.63 -5.30 -12.09
N THR A 108 6.55 -5.46 -13.04
CA THR A 108 6.39 -4.95 -14.42
C THR A 108 5.18 -5.60 -15.10
N CYS A 109 4.99 -6.92 -14.97
CA CYS A 109 3.82 -7.61 -15.53
C CYS A 109 2.47 -7.14 -14.95
N LEU A 110 2.46 -6.59 -13.74
CA LEU A 110 1.24 -6.13 -13.05
C LEU A 110 0.92 -4.65 -13.26
N GLN A 111 1.64 -3.94 -14.14
CA GLN A 111 1.34 -2.56 -14.48
C GLN A 111 -0.01 -2.47 -15.23
N PHE A 112 -0.67 -1.31 -15.12
CA PHE A 112 -1.90 -1.03 -15.88
C PHE A 112 -1.64 -0.88 -17.35
N GLU A 113 -0.52 -0.27 -17.69
CA GLU A 113 -0.02 -0.06 -19.05
C GLU A 113 1.40 -0.61 -19.12
N ILE A 114 1.76 -1.25 -20.21
CA ILE A 114 3.07 -1.81 -20.43
C ILE A 114 3.51 -1.48 -21.87
N SER A 115 4.72 -0.96 -22.03
CA SER A 115 5.28 -0.61 -23.33
C SER A 115 5.94 -1.81 -24.01
N ASP A 116 6.17 -1.71 -25.32
CA ASP A 116 6.87 -2.75 -26.09
C ASP A 116 8.30 -2.97 -25.59
N GLU A 117 8.97 -1.92 -25.12
CA GLU A 117 10.29 -2.03 -24.51
C GLU A 117 10.23 -2.85 -23.21
N GLU A 118 9.26 -2.57 -22.35
CA GLU A 118 9.07 -3.31 -21.09
C GLU A 118 8.68 -4.78 -21.34
N ILE A 119 7.89 -5.06 -22.38
CA ILE A 119 7.58 -6.45 -22.77
C ILE A 119 8.88 -7.16 -23.21
N GLY A 120 9.74 -6.47 -23.96
CA GLY A 120 11.07 -6.96 -24.31
C GLY A 120 11.94 -7.26 -23.09
N GLU A 121 11.95 -6.37 -22.09
CA GLU A 121 12.66 -6.56 -20.82
C GLU A 121 12.10 -7.74 -20.02
N VAL A 122 10.78 -7.91 -19.98
CA VAL A 122 10.10 -9.06 -19.35
C VAL A 122 10.53 -10.36 -20.02
N ARG A 123 10.56 -10.40 -21.37
CA ARG A 123 10.97 -11.60 -22.14
C ARG A 123 12.39 -12.01 -21.81
N GLU A 124 13.35 -11.12 -21.97
CA GLU A 124 14.75 -11.42 -21.68
C GLU A 124 15.00 -11.62 -20.16
N GLY A 125 14.27 -10.90 -19.34
CA GLY A 125 14.32 -11.03 -17.89
C GLY A 125 13.92 -12.42 -17.39
N PHE A 126 12.81 -12.98 -17.89
CA PHE A 126 12.39 -14.34 -17.51
C PHE A 126 13.31 -15.41 -18.10
N LYS A 127 13.83 -15.24 -19.32
CA LYS A 127 14.86 -16.16 -19.87
C LYS A 127 16.08 -16.25 -18.95
N ASP A 128 16.64 -15.11 -18.56
CA ASP A 128 17.79 -15.08 -17.67
C ASP A 128 17.43 -15.60 -16.27
N TRP A 129 16.24 -15.28 -15.76
CA TRP A 129 15.76 -15.79 -14.47
C TRP A 129 15.68 -17.34 -14.47
N VAL A 130 15.12 -17.93 -15.50
CA VAL A 130 14.99 -19.39 -15.66
C VAL A 130 16.37 -20.03 -15.79
N LEU A 131 17.29 -19.46 -16.55
CA LEU A 131 18.67 -19.97 -16.64
C LEU A 131 19.38 -19.94 -15.30
N GLN A 132 19.16 -18.89 -14.48
CA GLN A 132 19.71 -18.82 -13.13
C GLN A 132 19.00 -19.80 -12.18
N TYR A 133 17.69 -19.99 -12.30
CA TYR A 133 16.93 -20.99 -11.55
C TYR A 133 17.49 -22.40 -11.78
N GLU A 134 17.76 -22.77 -13.02
CA GLU A 134 18.37 -24.06 -13.37
C GLU A 134 19.75 -24.23 -12.72
N LYS A 135 20.59 -23.19 -12.74
CA LYS A 135 21.90 -23.24 -12.08
C LYS A 135 21.81 -23.37 -10.56
N ILE A 136 20.79 -22.78 -9.95
CA ILE A 136 20.63 -22.77 -8.49
C ILE A 136 19.97 -24.05 -7.99
N TYR A 137 18.83 -24.44 -8.58
CA TYR A 137 17.96 -25.50 -8.04
C TYR A 137 18.06 -26.81 -8.81
N TYR A 138 18.13 -26.78 -10.13
CA TYR A 138 18.35 -27.97 -10.96
C TYR A 138 19.80 -28.42 -10.93
N GLN A 139 20.76 -27.48 -10.91
CA GLN A 139 22.21 -27.71 -10.85
C GLN A 139 22.75 -28.54 -12.02
N HIS A 140 21.98 -28.63 -13.11
CA HIS A 140 22.26 -29.49 -14.27
C HIS A 140 22.49 -30.98 -13.93
N ASP A 141 21.93 -31.44 -12.80
CA ASP A 141 21.97 -32.84 -12.37
C ASP A 141 20.66 -33.54 -12.75
N THR A 142 20.75 -34.61 -13.54
CA THR A 142 19.60 -35.36 -13.99
C THR A 142 18.73 -35.93 -12.85
N ARG A 143 19.32 -36.19 -11.69
CA ARG A 143 18.61 -36.62 -10.47
C ARG A 143 17.69 -35.52 -9.92
N ARG A 144 17.95 -34.27 -10.27
CA ARG A 144 17.21 -33.09 -9.84
C ARG A 144 16.23 -32.57 -10.90
N VAL A 145 15.93 -33.35 -11.96
CA VAL A 145 15.05 -32.93 -13.06
C VAL A 145 13.65 -32.50 -12.56
N SER A 146 13.19 -33.05 -11.44
CA SER A 146 11.93 -32.64 -10.80
C SER A 146 11.94 -31.20 -10.24
N ALA A 147 13.11 -30.54 -10.18
CA ALA A 147 13.24 -29.12 -9.88
C ALA A 147 12.77 -28.24 -11.07
N CYS A 148 12.63 -28.77 -12.29
CA CYS A 148 12.18 -28.07 -13.48
C CYS A 148 10.70 -28.36 -13.77
N PRO A 149 9.74 -27.89 -12.95
CA PRO A 149 8.32 -28.10 -13.22
C PRO A 149 7.87 -27.25 -14.41
N LEU A 150 6.73 -27.64 -15.02
CA LEU A 150 6.13 -26.92 -16.13
C LEU A 150 5.89 -25.43 -15.81
N THR A 151 5.63 -25.10 -14.55
CA THR A 151 5.43 -23.71 -14.10
C THR A 151 6.66 -22.84 -14.27
N VAL A 152 7.87 -23.37 -14.19
CA VAL A 152 9.11 -22.62 -14.48
C VAL A 152 9.22 -22.38 -15.99
N HIS A 153 8.95 -23.38 -16.82
CA HIS A 153 8.94 -23.25 -18.28
C HIS A 153 7.90 -22.23 -18.76
N ALA A 154 6.71 -22.22 -18.15
CA ALA A 154 5.62 -21.32 -18.55
C ALA A 154 5.93 -19.84 -18.35
N LEU A 155 6.91 -19.49 -17.52
CA LEU A 155 7.39 -18.10 -17.37
C LEU A 155 7.94 -17.53 -18.68
N LEU A 156 8.52 -18.38 -19.52
CA LEU A 156 9.09 -17.98 -20.82
C LEU A 156 8.04 -17.48 -21.82
N HIS A 157 6.76 -17.78 -21.58
CA HIS A 157 5.64 -17.40 -22.44
C HIS A 157 4.80 -16.22 -21.93
N ILE A 158 5.18 -15.61 -20.80
CA ILE A 158 4.42 -14.49 -20.23
C ILE A 158 4.45 -13.28 -21.17
N ALA A 159 5.62 -12.94 -21.72
CA ALA A 159 5.76 -11.82 -22.64
C ALA A 159 4.91 -12.00 -23.92
N ASP A 160 4.91 -13.21 -24.50
CA ASP A 160 4.08 -13.51 -25.67
C ASP A 160 2.58 -13.39 -25.33
N SER A 161 2.18 -13.85 -24.14
CA SER A 161 0.80 -13.70 -23.68
C SER A 161 0.38 -12.24 -23.48
N ILE A 162 1.29 -11.38 -23.03
CA ILE A 162 1.03 -9.94 -22.89
C ILE A 162 0.90 -9.29 -24.29
N GLU A 163 1.74 -9.64 -25.25
CA GLU A 163 1.64 -9.14 -26.63
C GLU A 163 0.30 -9.54 -27.28
N GLU A 164 -0.17 -10.77 -27.05
CA GLU A 164 -1.38 -11.28 -27.67
C GLU A 164 -2.67 -10.84 -27.00
N MET A 165 -2.67 -10.66 -25.67
CA MET A 165 -3.88 -10.48 -24.86
C MET A 165 -3.90 -9.14 -24.08
N GLY A 166 -2.84 -8.34 -24.13
CA GLY A 166 -2.68 -7.10 -23.36
C GLY A 166 -2.13 -7.35 -21.95
N PRO A 167 -2.11 -6.32 -21.09
CA PRO A 167 -1.63 -6.42 -19.72
C PRO A 167 -2.27 -7.56 -18.93
N VAL A 168 -1.52 -8.17 -18.01
CA VAL A 168 -1.94 -9.38 -17.29
C VAL A 168 -3.29 -9.24 -16.59
N TRP A 169 -3.63 -8.06 -16.09
CA TRP A 169 -4.91 -7.81 -15.40
C TRP A 169 -6.13 -7.96 -16.32
N CYS A 170 -5.98 -7.89 -17.65
CA CYS A 170 -7.07 -8.09 -18.60
C CYS A 170 -7.59 -9.55 -18.60
N TYR A 171 -6.73 -10.52 -18.24
CA TYR A 171 -7.05 -11.95 -18.32
C TYR A 171 -6.65 -12.77 -17.09
N TRP A 172 -6.23 -12.16 -16.00
CA TRP A 172 -5.92 -12.88 -14.77
C TRP A 172 -7.16 -13.50 -14.12
N ALA A 173 -6.96 -14.53 -13.30
CA ALA A 173 -8.07 -15.31 -12.77
C ALA A 173 -8.74 -14.73 -11.51
N PHE A 174 -8.20 -13.67 -10.89
CA PHE A 174 -8.73 -13.10 -9.65
C PHE A 174 -10.23 -12.72 -9.71
N PRO A 175 -10.72 -12.00 -10.74
CA PRO A 175 -12.13 -11.67 -10.84
C PRO A 175 -13.02 -12.90 -10.93
N MET A 176 -12.63 -13.90 -11.74
CA MET A 176 -13.40 -15.13 -11.94
C MET A 176 -13.46 -15.97 -10.66
N GLU A 177 -12.35 -16.11 -9.95
CA GLU A 177 -12.34 -16.87 -8.70
C GLU A 177 -13.17 -16.20 -7.61
N ARG A 178 -13.12 -14.88 -7.55
CA ARG A 178 -13.98 -14.14 -6.63
C ARG A 178 -15.45 -14.31 -6.98
N TYR A 179 -15.81 -14.18 -8.25
CA TYR A 179 -17.17 -14.46 -8.70
C TYR A 179 -17.60 -15.86 -8.33
N CYS A 180 -16.79 -16.87 -8.56
CA CYS A 180 -17.04 -18.25 -8.12
C CYS A 180 -17.23 -18.34 -6.60
N GLY A 181 -16.46 -17.56 -5.82
CA GLY A 181 -16.62 -17.45 -4.37
C GLY A 181 -17.98 -16.89 -3.93
N THR A 182 -18.57 -15.97 -4.70
CA THR A 182 -19.92 -15.44 -4.41
C THR A 182 -21.04 -16.44 -4.73
N LEU A 183 -20.79 -17.38 -5.61
CA LEU A 183 -21.76 -18.39 -6.00
C LEU A 183 -21.97 -19.47 -4.93
N SER A 184 -20.91 -19.83 -4.18
CA SER A 184 -20.97 -20.88 -3.16
C SER A 184 -22.03 -20.62 -2.08
N PRO A 185 -22.15 -19.42 -1.47
CA PRO A 185 -23.21 -19.11 -0.51
C PRO A 185 -24.63 -19.11 -1.10
N ALA A 186 -24.78 -18.98 -2.41
CA ALA A 186 -26.07 -19.00 -3.09
C ALA A 186 -26.68 -20.41 -3.17
N ILE A 187 -25.88 -21.46 -2.93
CA ILE A 187 -26.36 -22.84 -2.88
C ILE A 187 -27.12 -23.09 -1.57
N LYS A 188 -28.43 -22.85 -1.60
CA LYS A 188 -29.33 -23.02 -0.42
C LYS A 188 -29.85 -24.44 -0.25
N SER A 189 -29.83 -25.26 -1.32
CA SER A 189 -30.34 -26.64 -1.29
C SER A 189 -29.22 -27.63 -1.55
N ARG A 190 -28.94 -28.51 -0.56
CA ARG A 190 -28.00 -29.62 -0.73
C ARG A 190 -28.53 -30.70 -1.69
N ARG A 191 -29.86 -30.82 -1.83
CA ARG A 191 -30.47 -31.80 -2.72
C ARG A 191 -30.50 -31.36 -4.18
N PHE A 192 -30.66 -30.04 -4.43
CA PHE A 192 -30.74 -29.41 -5.75
C PHE A 192 -29.81 -28.23 -5.84
N PRO A 193 -28.47 -28.42 -5.74
CA PRO A 193 -27.51 -27.33 -5.69
C PRO A 193 -27.50 -26.49 -6.98
N TYR A 194 -27.57 -27.15 -8.13
CA TYR A 194 -27.56 -26.48 -9.43
C TYR A 194 -28.80 -25.61 -9.66
N ALA A 195 -29.99 -26.10 -9.28
CA ALA A 195 -31.23 -25.29 -9.41
C ALA A 195 -31.19 -24.04 -8.52
N SER A 196 -30.56 -24.11 -7.34
CA SER A 196 -30.34 -22.93 -6.50
C SER A 196 -29.39 -21.93 -7.14
N LEU A 197 -28.34 -22.42 -7.77
CA LEU A 197 -27.32 -21.63 -8.42
C LEU A 197 -27.87 -20.96 -9.69
N ASP A 198 -28.52 -21.72 -10.57
CA ASP A 198 -29.14 -21.22 -11.80
C ASP A 198 -30.11 -20.07 -11.47
N ARG A 199 -30.98 -20.30 -10.49
CA ARG A 199 -31.92 -19.27 -10.06
C ARG A 199 -31.23 -17.99 -9.58
N HIS A 200 -30.19 -18.12 -8.75
CA HIS A 200 -29.43 -16.98 -8.24
C HIS A 200 -28.76 -16.20 -9.38
N VAL A 201 -28.09 -16.90 -10.31
CA VAL A 201 -27.41 -16.24 -11.44
C VAL A 201 -28.42 -15.51 -12.34
N VAL A 202 -29.58 -16.14 -12.63
CA VAL A 202 -30.64 -15.50 -13.44
C VAL A 202 -31.21 -14.27 -12.73
N GLU A 203 -31.49 -14.35 -11.43
CA GLU A 203 -31.98 -13.21 -10.64
C GLU A 203 -30.98 -12.05 -10.62
N CYS A 204 -29.69 -12.33 -10.45
CA CYS A 204 -28.62 -11.31 -10.54
C CYS A 204 -28.55 -10.68 -11.93
N ALA A 205 -28.54 -11.48 -12.99
CA ALA A 205 -28.49 -10.98 -14.36
C ALA A 205 -29.70 -10.10 -14.71
N GLN A 206 -30.91 -10.45 -14.22
CA GLN A 206 -32.11 -9.63 -14.39
C GLN A 206 -31.97 -8.28 -13.68
N LEU A 207 -31.43 -8.24 -12.44
CA LEU A 207 -31.18 -7.00 -11.71
C LEU A 207 -30.15 -6.12 -12.43
N GLU A 208 -29.07 -6.70 -12.93
CA GLU A 208 -28.08 -5.97 -13.72
C GLU A 208 -28.67 -5.37 -15.01
N GLN A 209 -29.51 -6.13 -15.71
CA GLN A 209 -30.23 -5.62 -16.88
C GLN A 209 -31.17 -4.44 -16.53
N ILE A 210 -31.90 -4.54 -15.42
CA ILE A 210 -32.77 -3.44 -14.95
C ILE A 210 -31.90 -2.21 -14.66
N ASN A 211 -30.79 -2.39 -13.95
CA ASN A 211 -29.87 -1.30 -13.66
C ASN A 211 -29.32 -0.66 -14.94
N ALA A 212 -28.92 -1.46 -15.91
CA ALA A 212 -28.37 -0.95 -17.17
C ALA A 212 -29.42 -0.21 -18.02
N ILE A 213 -30.66 -0.71 -18.08
CA ILE A 213 -31.71 -0.13 -18.89
C ILE A 213 -32.27 1.17 -18.27
N TYR A 214 -32.44 1.18 -16.95
CA TYR A 214 -33.13 2.27 -16.25
C TYR A 214 -32.19 3.18 -15.45
N ASN A 215 -30.89 2.88 -15.43
CA ASN A 215 -29.86 3.61 -14.66
C ASN A 215 -30.22 3.76 -13.17
N THR A 216 -30.65 2.67 -12.55
CA THR A 216 -31.16 2.63 -11.17
C THR A 216 -30.13 2.11 -10.16
N ALA A 217 -28.84 2.09 -10.53
CA ALA A 217 -27.78 1.57 -9.67
C ALA A 217 -27.70 2.29 -8.31
N ASP A 218 -27.87 3.61 -8.29
CA ASP A 218 -27.82 4.41 -7.07
C ASP A 218 -29.04 4.16 -6.18
N GLU A 219 -30.26 4.08 -6.76
CA GLU A 219 -31.50 3.85 -6.03
C GLU A 219 -31.60 2.43 -5.46
N MET A 220 -31.02 1.46 -6.16
CA MET A 220 -31.03 0.05 -5.73
C MET A 220 -29.82 -0.31 -4.84
N SER A 221 -28.85 0.58 -4.70
CA SER A 221 -27.68 0.36 -3.86
C SER A 221 -28.08 0.33 -2.38
N LEU A 222 -27.76 -0.77 -1.70
CA LEU A 222 -27.87 -0.88 -0.23
C LEU A 222 -26.67 -0.25 0.48
N ARG A 223 -25.67 0.20 -0.25
CA ARG A 223 -24.45 0.82 0.30
C ARG A 223 -24.63 2.34 0.36
N ALA A 224 -24.17 2.92 1.45
CA ALA A 224 -24.10 4.38 1.54
C ALA A 224 -23.08 4.91 0.50
N PRO A 225 -23.39 6.05 -0.18
CA PRO A 225 -22.45 6.65 -1.11
C PRO A 225 -21.08 6.86 -0.45
N ARG A 226 -19.98 6.50 -1.12
CA ARG A 226 -18.60 6.65 -0.58
C ARG A 226 -18.30 8.09 -0.15
N LYS A 227 -18.87 9.07 -0.83
CA LYS A 227 -18.72 10.51 -0.54
C LYS A 227 -19.67 11.02 0.56
N ALA A 228 -20.55 10.19 1.11
CA ALA A 228 -21.44 10.61 2.18
C ALA A 228 -20.64 10.94 3.44
N VAL A 229 -20.91 12.12 4.02
CA VAL A 229 -20.30 12.53 5.29
C VAL A 229 -20.97 11.74 6.41
N PRO A 230 -20.24 10.85 7.12
CA PRO A 230 -20.82 10.05 8.19
C PRO A 230 -21.21 10.95 9.38
N ARG A 231 -22.07 10.42 10.27
CA ARG A 231 -22.51 11.13 11.47
C ARG A 231 -21.32 11.61 12.31
N GLY A 232 -21.25 12.92 12.57
CA GLY A 232 -20.14 13.55 13.28
C GLY A 232 -18.92 13.86 12.44
N GLY A 233 -18.91 13.51 11.15
CA GLY A 233 -17.90 13.93 10.18
C GLY A 233 -18.09 15.37 9.74
N TYR A 234 -17.05 15.93 9.13
CA TYR A 234 -17.04 17.29 8.58
C TYR A 234 -16.33 17.28 7.22
N ALA A 235 -16.97 17.84 6.22
CA ALA A 235 -16.39 18.01 4.89
C ALA A 235 -16.03 19.48 4.69
N PRO A 236 -14.74 19.85 4.77
CA PRO A 236 -14.29 21.23 4.61
C PRO A 236 -14.50 21.69 3.16
N VAL A 237 -15.05 22.86 2.94
CA VAL A 237 -15.34 23.41 1.61
C VAL A 237 -14.07 23.57 0.78
N SER A 238 -12.97 23.98 1.43
CA SER A 238 -11.66 24.17 0.78
C SER A 238 -10.91 22.84 0.48
N TYR A 239 -11.46 21.70 0.93
CA TYR A 239 -10.84 20.36 0.82
C TYR A 239 -11.86 19.32 0.35
N PRO A 240 -12.37 19.41 -0.90
CA PRO A 240 -13.43 18.52 -1.41
C PRO A 240 -13.00 17.05 -1.47
N SER A 241 -11.68 16.79 -1.47
CA SER A 241 -11.11 15.44 -1.45
C SER A 241 -10.98 14.83 -0.05
N CYS A 242 -11.39 15.54 1.00
CA CYS A 242 -11.19 15.10 2.38
C CYS A 242 -12.47 15.16 3.21
N ILE A 243 -12.71 14.15 4.03
CA ILE A 243 -13.74 14.17 5.09
C ILE A 243 -13.03 13.95 6.42
N LEU A 244 -13.16 14.94 7.32
CA LEU A 244 -12.67 14.82 8.69
C LEU A 244 -13.63 13.99 9.52
N LEU A 245 -13.09 13.04 10.29
CA LEU A 245 -13.87 12.04 11.02
C LEU A 245 -13.58 12.08 12.53
N PRO A 246 -14.57 11.74 13.38
CA PRO A 246 -14.37 11.61 14.83
C PRO A 246 -13.26 10.61 15.20
N PRO A 247 -12.66 10.74 16.39
CA PRO A 247 -12.97 11.71 17.44
C PRO A 247 -12.58 13.14 17.05
N LYS A 248 -13.23 14.14 17.64
CA LYS A 248 -12.87 15.55 17.50
C LYS A 248 -12.70 16.19 18.87
N ASP A 249 -11.77 17.10 18.97
CA ASP A 249 -11.51 17.87 20.19
C ASP A 249 -11.37 19.36 19.86
N PRO A 250 -12.42 20.17 20.12
CA PRO A 250 -12.40 21.61 19.94
C PRO A 250 -11.92 22.36 21.18
N THR A 251 -11.66 21.66 22.30
CA THR A 251 -11.50 22.29 23.64
C THR A 251 -10.08 22.31 24.15
N THR A 252 -9.27 21.30 23.81
CA THR A 252 -7.89 21.21 24.29
C THR A 252 -7.03 22.24 23.59
N PRO A 253 -6.40 23.17 24.32
CA PRO A 253 -5.52 24.18 23.73
C PRO A 253 -4.36 23.54 22.97
N VAL A 254 -4.05 24.06 21.80
CA VAL A 254 -2.89 23.62 21.02
C VAL A 254 -1.61 24.07 21.76
N PRO A 255 -0.66 23.15 21.99
CA PRO A 255 0.61 23.50 22.64
C PRO A 255 1.34 24.64 21.91
N GLU A 256 1.96 25.57 22.65
CA GLU A 256 2.62 26.74 22.09
C GLU A 256 3.70 26.39 21.03
N GLY A 257 4.41 25.24 21.20
CA GLY A 257 5.37 24.77 20.22
C GLY A 257 4.73 24.44 18.87
N ILE A 258 3.58 23.79 18.90
CA ILE A 258 2.79 23.44 17.70
C ILE A 258 2.18 24.71 17.09
N LEU A 259 1.65 25.59 17.91
CA LEU A 259 1.08 26.88 17.46
C LEU A 259 2.12 27.73 16.70
N ARG A 260 3.37 27.72 17.14
CA ARG A 260 4.48 28.40 16.41
C ARG A 260 4.74 27.72 15.05
N GLN A 261 4.73 26.40 14.99
CA GLN A 261 4.94 25.66 13.75
C GLN A 261 3.77 25.89 12.76
N ILE A 262 2.52 25.86 13.25
CA ILE A 262 1.33 26.21 12.45
C ILE A 262 1.46 27.64 11.91
N THR A 263 1.86 28.62 12.77
CA THR A 263 2.06 29.99 12.34
C THR A 263 3.12 30.10 11.25
N ALA A 264 4.24 29.37 11.39
CA ALA A 264 5.31 29.37 10.40
C ALA A 264 4.85 28.73 9.07
N ALA A 265 4.10 27.62 9.11
CA ALA A 265 3.54 26.98 7.92
C ALA A 265 2.59 27.90 7.15
N LEU A 266 1.68 28.59 7.85
CA LEU A 266 0.77 29.58 7.24
C LEU A 266 1.53 30.79 6.70
N ALA A 267 2.57 31.26 7.40
CA ALA A 267 3.42 32.38 6.95
C ALA A 267 4.16 31.99 5.65
N THR A 268 4.71 30.80 5.57
CA THR A 268 5.36 30.28 4.36
C THR A 268 4.36 30.17 3.20
N ARG A 269 3.18 29.63 3.43
CA ARG A 269 2.10 29.51 2.45
C ARG A 269 1.73 30.85 1.82
N ALA A 270 1.57 31.88 2.65
CA ALA A 270 1.15 33.21 2.23
C ALA A 270 2.31 34.14 1.86
N SER A 271 3.57 33.69 1.93
CA SER A 271 4.77 34.52 1.78
C SER A 271 4.79 35.75 2.73
N LEU A 272 4.29 35.56 3.95
CA LEU A 272 4.19 36.58 5.00
C LEU A 272 5.24 36.37 6.11
N ARG A 273 5.39 37.40 6.96
CA ARG A 273 6.15 37.24 8.20
C ARG A 273 5.31 36.59 9.29
N VAL A 274 5.94 35.80 10.15
CA VAL A 274 5.29 35.12 11.29
C VAL A 274 4.52 36.09 12.19
N GLN A 275 5.05 37.30 12.40
CA GLN A 275 4.41 38.34 13.21
C GLN A 275 3.08 38.85 12.62
N ASP A 276 2.88 38.75 11.31
CA ASP A 276 1.68 39.21 10.63
C ASP A 276 0.57 38.11 10.63
N VAL A 277 0.95 36.85 10.74
CA VAL A 277 0.02 35.70 10.79
C VAL A 277 -0.46 35.41 12.21
N ARG A 278 0.43 35.49 13.22
CA ARG A 278 0.12 35.09 14.59
C ARG A 278 -1.12 35.76 15.20
N PRO A 279 -1.36 37.08 15.07
CA PRO A 279 -2.55 37.74 15.63
C PRO A 279 -3.87 37.20 15.01
N ARG A 280 -3.85 36.81 13.72
CA ARG A 280 -5.01 36.25 13.02
C ARG A 280 -5.29 34.82 13.49
N LEU A 281 -4.23 34.02 13.63
CA LEU A 281 -4.36 32.64 14.13
C LEU A 281 -4.90 32.60 15.57
N LEU A 282 -4.55 33.56 16.42
CA LEU A 282 -5.07 33.63 17.78
C LEU A 282 -6.56 33.95 17.87
N LYS A 283 -7.18 34.48 16.81
CA LYS A 283 -8.62 34.70 16.71
C LYS A 283 -9.35 33.47 16.11
N ALA A 284 -8.61 32.61 15.43
CA ALA A 284 -9.19 31.43 14.75
C ALA A 284 -9.59 30.34 15.74
N GLN A 285 -10.65 29.65 15.43
CA GLN A 285 -11.02 28.41 16.13
C GLN A 285 -10.22 27.24 15.58
N ILE A 286 -9.54 26.51 16.47
CA ILE A 286 -8.76 25.32 16.11
C ILE A 286 -9.45 24.11 16.70
N THR A 287 -9.81 23.14 15.84
CA THR A 287 -10.40 21.86 16.23
C THR A 287 -9.48 20.74 15.79
N ARG A 288 -9.12 19.83 16.71
CA ARG A 288 -8.38 18.61 16.38
C ARG A 288 -9.32 17.51 15.92
N TYR A 289 -8.92 16.78 14.89
CA TYR A 289 -9.61 15.58 14.40
C TYR A 289 -8.71 14.36 14.48
N GLY A 290 -9.31 13.23 14.82
CA GLY A 290 -8.58 11.99 14.95
C GLY A 290 -8.40 11.22 13.65
N ARG A 291 -9.23 11.50 12.64
CA ARG A 291 -9.16 10.78 11.36
C ARG A 291 -9.52 11.68 10.19
N VAL A 292 -8.97 11.34 9.04
CA VAL A 292 -9.34 11.93 7.75
C VAL A 292 -9.51 10.82 6.73
N ARG A 293 -10.58 10.89 5.94
CA ARG A 293 -10.83 10.00 4.79
C ARG A 293 -10.57 10.76 3.51
N ARG A 294 -9.76 10.18 2.62
CA ARG A 294 -9.63 10.63 1.24
C ARG A 294 -10.81 10.11 0.43
N VAL A 295 -11.40 10.97 -0.41
CA VAL A 295 -12.55 10.63 -1.28
C VAL A 295 -12.24 10.75 -2.76
N ASP A 296 -11.03 11.16 -3.08
CA ASP A 296 -10.46 11.26 -4.43
C ASP A 296 -9.64 10.02 -4.83
N SER A 297 -9.36 9.13 -3.88
CA SER A 297 -8.79 7.82 -4.15
C SER A 297 -9.90 6.77 -4.23
N ASP A 298 -9.81 5.85 -5.17
CA ASP A 298 -10.78 4.75 -5.34
C ASP A 298 -10.84 3.85 -4.10
N GLU A 299 -9.78 3.80 -3.34
CA GLU A 299 -9.66 3.01 -2.12
C GLU A 299 -10.24 3.67 -0.86
N GLY A 300 -10.52 4.99 -0.91
CA GLY A 300 -11.13 5.72 0.20
C GLY A 300 -10.35 5.64 1.50
N ASP A 301 -9.03 5.80 1.45
CA ASP A 301 -8.13 5.66 2.58
C ASP A 301 -8.55 6.52 3.78
N THR A 302 -8.66 5.86 4.95
CA THR A 302 -8.90 6.54 6.21
C THR A 302 -7.61 6.54 7.05
N MET A 303 -6.99 7.71 7.15
CA MET A 303 -5.78 7.94 7.92
C MET A 303 -6.11 8.30 9.36
N CYS A 304 -5.32 7.80 10.32
CA CYS A 304 -5.52 8.01 11.75
C CYS A 304 -4.42 8.88 12.35
N ALA A 305 -4.80 9.93 13.09
CA ALA A 305 -3.88 10.75 13.86
C ALA A 305 -3.72 10.15 15.27
N VAL A 306 -2.52 9.66 15.59
CA VAL A 306 -2.26 8.94 16.84
C VAL A 306 -2.41 9.80 18.09
N GLY A 307 -2.24 11.11 17.98
CA GLY A 307 -2.36 12.05 19.11
C GLY A 307 -3.78 12.14 19.68
N LEU A 308 -4.81 11.75 18.91
CA LEU A 308 -6.20 11.80 19.35
C LEU A 308 -6.89 10.42 19.33
N VAL A 309 -6.54 9.54 18.39
CA VAL A 309 -7.14 8.20 18.32
C VAL A 309 -6.49 7.24 19.30
N GLY A 310 -5.18 7.42 19.56
CA GLY A 310 -4.37 6.48 20.32
C GLY A 310 -4.04 5.20 19.52
N GLU A 311 -3.11 4.43 20.01
CA GLU A 311 -2.82 3.10 19.48
C GLU A 311 -3.82 2.09 20.04
N ARG A 312 -4.36 1.23 19.17
CA ARG A 312 -5.29 0.17 19.54
C ARG A 312 -4.69 -1.16 19.15
N GLU A 313 -4.59 -2.07 20.12
CA GLU A 313 -3.98 -3.39 19.92
C GLU A 313 -4.73 -4.28 18.93
N ASP A 314 -6.04 -4.08 18.80
CA ASP A 314 -6.95 -4.84 17.94
C ASP A 314 -7.00 -4.32 16.49
N LEU A 315 -6.51 -3.10 16.24
CA LEU A 315 -6.53 -2.48 14.93
C LEU A 315 -5.15 -2.50 14.27
N ARG A 316 -5.18 -2.41 12.94
CA ARG A 316 -3.98 -2.22 12.10
C ARG A 316 -3.59 -0.75 12.13
N ASP A 317 -2.29 -0.48 12.12
CA ASP A 317 -1.76 0.89 12.08
C ASP A 317 -2.13 1.56 10.73
N ALA A 318 -2.84 2.66 10.81
CA ALA A 318 -3.23 3.50 9.68
C ALA A 318 -2.76 4.95 9.89
N SER A 319 -1.63 5.12 10.59
CA SER A 319 -1.10 6.44 10.93
C SER A 319 0.12 6.85 10.11
N PHE A 320 0.76 5.92 9.40
CA PHE A 320 1.90 6.26 8.56
C PHE A 320 1.45 6.65 7.16
N VAL A 321 1.99 7.77 6.68
CA VAL A 321 1.57 8.41 5.43
C VAL A 321 2.76 8.80 4.58
N ARG A 322 2.53 8.81 3.26
CA ARG A 322 3.36 9.51 2.29
C ARG A 322 2.83 10.93 2.12
N TYR A 323 3.71 11.91 2.12
CA TYR A 323 3.37 13.29 1.88
C TYR A 323 4.43 14.00 1.06
N GLU A 324 4.03 15.05 0.37
CA GLU A 324 4.92 15.90 -0.41
C GLU A 324 5.23 17.19 0.37
N ALA A 325 6.47 17.59 0.37
CA ALA A 325 6.89 18.87 0.91
C ALA A 325 7.88 19.55 -0.03
N LEU A 326 7.92 20.87 0.03
CA LEU A 326 8.89 21.65 -0.73
C LEU A 326 10.24 21.63 -0.02
N PHE A 327 11.23 21.12 -0.69
CA PHE A 327 12.62 21.10 -0.24
C PHE A 327 13.42 22.22 -0.92
N ASP A 328 14.17 23.00 -0.14
CA ASP A 328 15.11 23.96 -0.71
C ASP A 328 16.44 23.28 -1.05
N ARG A 329 16.71 23.10 -2.34
CA ARG A 329 17.98 22.56 -2.86
C ARG A 329 19.21 23.29 -2.33
N HIS A 330 19.07 24.54 -1.95
CA HIS A 330 20.17 25.39 -1.52
C HIS A 330 20.19 25.63 0.00
N ALA A 331 19.42 24.84 0.79
CA ALA A 331 19.36 24.99 2.24
C ALA A 331 20.73 25.03 2.93
N HIS A 332 21.73 24.32 2.36
CA HIS A 332 23.12 24.31 2.85
C HIS A 332 23.95 25.50 2.37
N ALA A 333 23.45 26.30 1.42
CA ALA A 333 24.20 27.37 0.75
C ALA A 333 23.55 28.74 1.04
N ARG A 334 23.80 29.29 2.23
CA ARG A 334 23.19 30.54 2.74
C ARG A 334 23.23 31.77 1.80
N ARG A 335 24.05 31.75 0.74
CA ARG A 335 24.21 32.83 -0.25
C ARG A 335 23.50 32.60 -1.56
N ARG A 336 22.91 31.41 -1.79
CA ARG A 336 22.14 31.12 -2.99
C ARG A 336 20.67 31.41 -2.78
N ALA A 337 19.98 31.81 -3.83
CA ALA A 337 18.53 31.97 -3.81
C ALA A 337 17.85 30.63 -3.47
N VAL A 338 16.78 30.70 -2.73
CA VAL A 338 15.93 29.54 -2.38
C VAL A 338 15.41 28.92 -3.68
N SER A 339 15.64 27.62 -3.86
CA SER A 339 15.13 26.83 -5.00
C SER A 339 14.29 25.68 -4.46
N LEU A 340 12.99 25.94 -4.36
CA LEU A 340 12.03 24.95 -3.85
C LEU A 340 11.72 23.90 -4.93
N GLN A 341 11.85 22.63 -4.57
CA GLN A 341 11.40 21.50 -5.37
C GLN A 341 10.51 20.59 -4.51
N PRO A 342 9.44 20.02 -5.09
CA PRO A 342 8.67 19.01 -4.40
C PRO A 342 9.52 17.76 -4.19
N ASP A 343 9.44 17.20 -3.01
CA ASP A 343 10.08 15.94 -2.65
C ASP A 343 9.13 15.11 -1.81
N THR A 344 9.30 13.79 -1.87
CA THR A 344 8.44 12.82 -1.19
C THR A 344 9.02 12.45 0.16
N TYR A 345 8.19 12.51 1.18
CA TYR A 345 8.52 12.17 2.55
C TYR A 345 7.55 11.13 3.11
N PHE A 346 8.00 10.43 4.13
CA PHE A 346 7.21 9.48 4.90
C PHE A 346 7.21 9.87 6.37
N GLY A 347 6.09 9.63 7.05
CA GLY A 347 6.02 9.94 8.47
C GLY A 347 4.74 9.49 9.13
N GLN A 348 4.71 9.62 10.45
CA GLN A 348 3.55 9.29 11.26
C GLN A 348 2.66 10.52 11.48
N LEU A 349 1.40 10.42 11.10
CA LEU A 349 0.37 11.45 11.33
C LEU A 349 0.07 11.53 12.83
N LYS A 350 0.51 12.61 13.46
CA LYS A 350 0.34 12.85 14.89
C LYS A 350 -0.98 13.52 15.19
N ASP A 351 -1.31 14.59 14.48
CA ASP A 351 -2.53 15.37 14.67
C ASP A 351 -3.06 15.93 13.36
N ILE A 352 -4.36 16.20 13.31
CA ILE A 352 -5.05 16.89 12.23
C ILE A 352 -5.74 18.11 12.82
N TYR A 353 -5.44 19.29 12.30
CA TYR A 353 -5.97 20.57 12.76
C TYR A 353 -6.88 21.19 11.70
N LEU A 354 -8.17 21.37 12.02
CA LEU A 354 -9.06 22.25 11.28
C LEU A 354 -8.98 23.64 11.93
N ILE A 355 -8.55 24.63 11.17
CA ILE A 355 -8.41 26.02 11.60
C ILE A 355 -9.45 26.84 10.85
N GLN A 356 -10.39 27.45 11.58
CA GLN A 356 -11.47 28.25 11.02
C GLN A 356 -11.30 29.70 11.45
N PHE A 357 -11.16 30.59 10.46
CA PHE A 357 -11.02 32.01 10.69
C PHE A 357 -12.40 32.69 10.78
N PRO A 358 -12.64 33.57 11.75
CA PRO A 358 -13.93 34.28 11.89
C PRO A 358 -14.19 35.20 10.69
N ASP A 359 -13.15 35.80 10.12
CA ASP A 359 -13.23 36.75 9.02
C ASP A 359 -12.61 36.20 7.74
N ALA A 360 -13.33 36.29 6.62
CA ALA A 360 -12.82 35.89 5.31
C ALA A 360 -11.59 36.71 4.88
N SER A 361 -11.45 37.97 5.34
CA SER A 361 -10.27 38.79 5.08
C SER A 361 -9.01 38.27 5.77
N ASP A 362 -9.13 37.77 7.02
CA ASP A 362 -8.04 37.12 7.74
C ASP A 362 -7.63 35.82 7.07
N ALA A 363 -8.62 35.05 6.59
CA ALA A 363 -8.38 33.80 5.80
C ALA A 363 -7.66 34.10 4.48
N ALA A 364 -8.16 35.05 3.68
CA ALA A 364 -7.52 35.44 2.42
C ALA A 364 -6.07 35.94 2.63
N THR A 365 -5.83 36.67 3.69
CA THR A 365 -4.47 37.17 4.03
C THR A 365 -3.50 36.00 4.25
N VAL A 366 -3.93 34.89 4.86
CA VAL A 366 -3.07 33.70 5.07
C VAL A 366 -3.08 32.73 3.91
N GLY A 367 -3.53 33.16 2.72
CA GLY A 367 -3.46 32.40 1.47
C GLY A 367 -4.54 31.31 1.36
N ILE A 368 -5.74 31.56 1.92
CA ILE A 368 -6.91 30.69 1.75
C ILE A 368 -7.83 31.33 0.70
N ASP A 369 -7.87 30.72 -0.49
CA ASP A 369 -8.57 31.28 -1.67
C ASP A 369 -10.09 31.00 -1.64
N GLN A 370 -10.52 29.94 -0.96
CA GLN A 370 -11.93 29.55 -0.86
C GLN A 370 -12.29 29.19 0.58
N GLY A 371 -13.41 29.72 1.04
CA GLY A 371 -13.85 29.53 2.43
C GLY A 371 -12.98 30.30 3.44
N ASN A 372 -13.16 29.97 4.72
CA ASN A 372 -12.39 30.59 5.83
C ASN A 372 -11.67 29.54 6.66
N GLU A 373 -11.30 28.42 6.05
CA GLU A 373 -10.75 27.29 6.79
C GLU A 373 -9.56 26.65 6.09
N VAL A 374 -8.67 26.11 6.89
CA VAL A 374 -7.53 25.32 6.43
C VAL A 374 -7.39 24.05 7.27
N VAL A 375 -7.03 22.95 6.63
CA VAL A 375 -6.73 21.69 7.29
C VAL A 375 -5.23 21.43 7.23
N LEU A 376 -4.59 21.32 8.40
CA LEU A 376 -3.17 21.04 8.51
C LEU A 376 -2.95 19.69 9.19
N ALA A 377 -1.94 18.97 8.72
CA ALA A 377 -1.46 17.73 9.30
C ALA A 377 -0.14 17.94 10.03
N ALA A 378 -0.04 17.44 11.25
CA ALA A 378 1.23 17.35 11.99
C ALA A 378 1.80 15.95 11.80
N ILE A 379 2.95 15.86 11.13
CA ILE A 379 3.55 14.58 10.75
C ILE A 379 4.95 14.49 11.35
N ARG A 380 5.24 13.40 12.04
CA ARG A 380 6.58 13.06 12.52
C ARG A 380 7.32 12.31 11.41
N GLU A 381 8.31 12.94 10.83
CA GLU A 381 9.09 12.43 9.72
C GLU A 381 9.81 11.11 10.06
N CYS A 382 9.90 10.19 9.10
CA CYS A 382 10.86 9.09 9.11
C CYS A 382 12.21 9.62 8.62
N ALA A 383 13.18 9.76 9.53
CA ALA A 383 14.42 10.48 9.22
C ALA A 383 15.34 9.71 8.28
N ASN A 384 15.90 10.43 7.32
CA ASN A 384 16.98 9.95 6.42
C ASN A 384 16.73 8.55 5.85
N PRO A 385 15.62 8.34 5.13
CA PRO A 385 15.36 7.04 4.53
C PRO A 385 16.48 6.68 3.54
N THR A 386 16.80 5.39 3.50
CA THR A 386 17.73 4.82 2.52
C THR A 386 16.98 3.87 1.60
N ASP A 387 17.19 4.00 0.31
CA ASP A 387 16.44 3.26 -0.68
C ASP A 387 16.99 1.85 -0.88
N HIS A 388 16.09 0.91 -1.13
CA HIS A 388 16.47 -0.38 -1.69
C HIS A 388 16.97 -0.19 -3.13
N LYS A 389 17.98 -0.99 -3.55
CA LYS A 389 18.67 -0.77 -4.83
C LYS A 389 17.79 -0.94 -6.07
N LEU A 390 16.77 -1.79 -6.02
CA LEU A 390 16.00 -2.22 -7.18
C LEU A 390 14.48 -2.10 -6.98
N LEU A 391 14.02 -1.90 -5.77
CA LEU A 391 12.60 -1.86 -5.43
C LEU A 391 12.29 -0.55 -4.72
N ASP A 392 11.06 -0.09 -4.83
CA ASP A 392 10.56 1.11 -4.15
C ASP A 392 10.25 0.80 -2.68
N ILE A 393 11.29 0.50 -1.94
CA ILE A 393 11.27 0.23 -0.50
C ILE A 393 12.27 1.17 0.16
N HIS A 394 11.81 1.88 1.18
CA HIS A 394 12.63 2.86 1.90
C HIS A 394 12.86 2.38 3.33
N TYR A 395 14.09 2.40 3.78
CA TYR A 395 14.46 1.97 5.13
C TYR A 395 14.79 3.15 6.02
N TYR A 396 14.30 3.15 7.26
CA TYR A 396 14.66 4.15 8.26
C TYR A 396 14.83 3.51 9.64
N THR A 397 15.56 4.20 10.52
CA THR A 397 15.84 3.72 11.88
C THR A 397 15.35 4.69 12.95
N THR A 398 15.23 5.97 12.63
CA THR A 398 14.93 7.03 13.61
C THR A 398 13.81 7.93 13.10
N GLU A 399 13.07 8.52 14.04
CA GLU A 399 12.11 9.58 13.73
C GLU A 399 12.85 10.92 13.59
N GLY A 400 12.37 11.75 12.68
CA GLY A 400 12.88 13.08 12.38
C GLY A 400 12.12 14.20 13.09
N ARG A 401 12.09 15.35 12.43
CA ARG A 401 11.35 16.52 12.88
C ARG A 401 9.84 16.32 12.80
N LEU A 402 9.10 17.19 13.51
CA LEU A 402 7.66 17.30 13.34
C LEU A 402 7.38 18.38 12.31
N ASP A 403 6.78 17.99 11.18
CA ASP A 403 6.39 18.88 10.11
C ASP A 403 4.90 19.24 10.22
N ILE A 404 4.57 20.51 9.94
CA ILE A 404 3.18 20.94 9.75
C ILE A 404 2.99 21.21 8.27
N VAL A 405 2.15 20.40 7.64
CA VAL A 405 1.89 20.44 6.20
C VAL A 405 0.41 20.65 5.90
N ASP A 406 0.10 21.15 4.70
CA ASP A 406 -1.28 21.23 4.24
C ASP A 406 -1.81 19.79 3.98
N MET A 407 -3.03 19.49 4.42
CA MET A 407 -3.63 18.17 4.24
C MET A 407 -3.70 17.75 2.76
N LYS A 408 -3.73 18.71 1.82
CA LYS A 408 -3.69 18.44 0.37
C LYS A 408 -2.40 17.75 -0.07
N THR A 409 -1.31 17.91 0.66
CA THR A 409 -0.01 17.30 0.33
C THR A 409 0.14 15.87 0.85
N VAL A 410 -0.75 15.43 1.73
CA VAL A 410 -0.75 14.06 2.25
C VAL A 410 -1.41 13.16 1.21
N GLN A 411 -0.63 12.21 0.65
CA GLN A 411 -1.02 11.45 -0.53
C GLN A 411 -1.73 10.14 -0.19
N ALA A 412 -1.08 9.27 0.58
CA ALA A 412 -1.54 7.91 0.80
C ALA A 412 -1.09 7.35 2.15
N LEU A 413 -1.77 6.28 2.59
CA LEU A 413 -1.30 5.43 3.67
C LEU A 413 -0.13 4.56 3.20
N VAL A 414 0.85 4.36 4.07
CA VAL A 414 1.96 3.43 3.84
C VAL A 414 2.02 2.37 4.93
N GLY A 415 2.44 1.16 4.55
CA GLY A 415 2.71 0.08 5.48
C GLY A 415 4.15 0.12 5.99
N ARG A 416 4.40 -0.56 7.11
CA ARG A 416 5.75 -0.72 7.66
C ARG A 416 6.02 -2.16 8.03
N ILE A 417 7.27 -2.59 7.83
CA ILE A 417 7.74 -3.92 8.18
C ILE A 417 9.01 -3.75 9.02
N TRP A 418 9.01 -4.33 10.22
CA TRP A 418 10.22 -4.36 11.04
C TRP A 418 11.14 -5.50 10.59
N ASP A 419 12.39 -5.17 10.29
CA ASP A 419 13.42 -6.14 9.93
C ASP A 419 14.69 -5.92 10.75
N ILE A 420 14.98 -6.84 11.66
CA ILE A 420 16.15 -6.91 12.51
C ILE A 420 16.35 -5.62 13.36
N ASP A 421 16.74 -4.50 12.73
CA ASP A 421 17.19 -3.26 13.38
C ASP A 421 16.64 -1.99 12.71
N ARG A 422 15.76 -2.13 11.68
CA ARG A 422 15.23 -1.02 10.89
C ARG A 422 13.80 -1.26 10.49
N TRP A 423 13.09 -0.19 10.19
CA TRP A 423 11.79 -0.23 9.54
C TRP A 423 11.94 -0.13 8.03
N ALA A 424 11.21 -0.94 7.30
CA ALA A 424 10.97 -0.76 5.88
C ALA A 424 9.60 -0.11 5.68
N ILE A 425 9.54 0.90 4.83
CA ILE A 425 8.31 1.53 4.37
C ILE A 425 7.90 0.82 3.08
N VAL A 426 6.63 0.41 3.04
CA VAL A 426 6.02 -0.23 1.89
C VAL A 426 4.93 0.70 1.37
N ASP A 427 5.14 1.26 0.20
CA ASP A 427 4.21 2.13 -0.48
C ASP A 427 3.61 1.40 -1.70
N ARG A 428 2.28 1.34 -1.80
CA ARG A 428 1.58 0.81 -2.96
C ARG A 428 0.94 1.90 -3.83
N SER A 429 1.10 3.15 -3.43
CA SER A 429 0.70 4.33 -4.19
C SER A 429 1.89 4.90 -4.98
N GLY A 430 1.68 5.71 -5.97
CA GLY A 430 2.76 6.34 -6.74
C GLY A 430 3.14 5.55 -8.00
N SER A 431 4.42 5.59 -8.40
CA SER A 431 4.92 4.99 -9.65
C SER A 431 4.75 3.47 -9.73
N LEU A 432 4.53 2.83 -8.59
CA LEU A 432 4.24 1.40 -8.48
C LEU A 432 2.75 1.10 -8.28
N ALA A 433 1.86 2.08 -8.53
CA ALA A 433 0.43 1.81 -8.60
C ALA A 433 0.18 0.69 -9.60
N ARG A 434 -0.42 -0.40 -9.14
CA ARG A 434 -0.64 -1.62 -9.92
C ARG A 434 -2.10 -1.91 -10.01
N ALA A 435 -2.46 -2.66 -11.03
CA ALA A 435 -3.75 -3.30 -11.03
C ALA A 435 -3.86 -4.18 -9.78
N VAL A 436 -4.67 -3.76 -8.83
CA VAL A 436 -5.04 -4.54 -7.65
C VAL A 436 -6.54 -4.75 -7.73
N PHE A 437 -6.96 -5.99 -7.56
CA PHE A 437 -8.39 -6.28 -7.52
C PHE A 437 -8.96 -5.86 -6.15
N CYS A 438 -9.76 -4.79 -6.12
CA CYS A 438 -10.42 -4.33 -4.90
C CYS A 438 -11.68 -5.14 -4.60
N ILE A 439 -11.85 -5.51 -3.32
CA ILE A 439 -12.99 -6.31 -2.83
C ILE A 439 -14.30 -5.51 -2.89
N ASP A 440 -14.21 -4.18 -2.90
CA ASP A 440 -15.36 -3.29 -2.68
C ASP A 440 -16.19 -2.98 -3.94
N ASP A 441 -15.83 -3.51 -5.11
CA ASP A 441 -16.48 -3.21 -6.39
C ASP A 441 -17.49 -4.28 -6.85
N LEU A 442 -17.86 -5.24 -5.99
CA LEU A 442 -18.92 -6.23 -6.25
C LEU A 442 -20.06 -6.17 -5.23
#